data_1d061e971cf9b1e0ef0ca57e002be9d7
#
_entry.id   1d061e971cf9b1e0ef0ca57e002be9d7
#
_cell.length_a   1.000
_cell.length_b   1.000
_cell.length_c   1.000
_cell.angle_alpha   90.00
_cell.angle_beta   90.00
_cell.angle_gamma   90.00
#
_symmetry.space_group_name_H-M   'P 1'
#
loop_
_entity.id
_entity.type
_entity.pdbx_description
1 polymer ?
#
loop_
_entity_poly.entity_id
_entity_poly.type
_entity_poly.pdbx_seq_one_letter_code
_entity_poly.pdbx_strand_id
1 'polypeptide(L)'
;VSNFSAWAKTFGEVTETLEPKPEGGGLDIKRRFARFQNLPELMSSFHCYSDIMTADDLDLDLPELESHAVAVPATPEQLAEVEALVERGEKVHAGCDPSMDNMLKITGDGRKVALDPKLLYLEDDPDMEPLSGGKVDECVRNILDIRDRTEGERGAQLVFVDSSTPASGRWNIQDDVRRRLIEAGVPES
;
A
#
# COMPACT_ATOMS: atom_id res chain seq x y z
N VAL A 1 -5.96 28.89 9.82
CA VAL A 1 -4.56 29.33 9.74
C VAL A 1 -4.41 30.17 8.48
N SER A 2 -4.26 31.51 8.62
CA SER A 2 -4.19 32.43 7.49
C SER A 2 -2.84 32.39 6.73
N ASN A 3 -1.82 31.76 7.31
CA ASN A 3 -0.50 31.63 6.70
C ASN A 3 0.17 30.31 7.08
N PHE A 4 0.08 29.33 6.20
CA PHE A 4 0.69 28.01 6.39
C PHE A 4 2.21 28.09 6.57
N SER A 5 2.90 28.98 5.83
CA SER A 5 4.35 29.09 5.92
C SER A 5 4.84 29.59 7.28
N ALA A 6 4.09 30.50 7.92
CA ALA A 6 4.40 30.95 9.28
C ALA A 6 4.15 29.84 10.30
N TRP A 7 3.03 29.14 10.18
CA TRP A 7 2.69 28.00 11.02
C TRP A 7 3.74 26.89 10.90
N ALA A 8 4.14 26.52 9.66
CA ALA A 8 5.14 25.49 9.42
C ALA A 8 6.52 25.86 10.00
N LYS A 9 6.90 27.13 9.99
CA LYS A 9 8.16 27.58 10.64
C LYS A 9 8.10 27.51 12.15
N THR A 10 6.93 27.70 12.75
CA THR A 10 6.76 27.67 14.21
C THR A 10 6.69 26.23 14.74
N PHE A 11 6.01 25.34 14.02
CA PHE A 11 5.68 24.02 14.50
C PHE A 11 6.35 22.88 13.71
N GLY A 12 7.02 23.19 12.61
CA GLY A 12 7.63 22.20 11.73
C GLY A 12 9.14 22.20 11.76
N GLU A 13 9.71 21.01 11.84
CA GLU A 13 11.11 20.76 11.61
C GLU A 13 11.30 20.12 10.23
N VAL A 14 12.11 20.77 9.39
CA VAL A 14 12.48 20.24 8.07
C VAL A 14 13.76 19.45 8.24
N THR A 15 13.68 18.15 7.92
CA THR A 15 14.85 17.26 7.91
C THR A 15 15.32 17.01 6.48
N GLU A 16 16.61 16.85 6.32
CA GLU A 16 17.25 16.39 5.08
C GLU A 16 17.59 14.92 5.23
N THR A 17 17.04 14.09 4.35
CA THR A 17 17.32 12.66 4.32
C THR A 17 17.85 12.26 2.94
N LEU A 18 18.83 11.36 2.95
CA LEU A 18 19.27 10.68 1.72
C LEU A 18 18.28 9.55 1.44
N GLU A 19 17.55 9.67 0.34
CA GLU A 19 16.56 8.66 -0.08
C GLU A 19 16.97 8.06 -1.42
N PRO A 20 16.70 6.76 -1.65
CA PRO A 20 16.85 6.18 -2.97
C PRO A 20 15.98 6.92 -3.98
N LYS A 21 16.53 7.19 -5.16
CA LYS A 21 15.74 7.74 -6.24
C LYS A 21 14.64 6.74 -6.64
N PRO A 22 13.40 7.18 -6.83
CA PRO A 22 12.29 6.29 -7.24
C PRO A 22 12.58 5.54 -8.54
N GLU A 23 13.33 6.16 -9.43
CA GLU A 23 13.76 5.61 -10.72
C GLU A 23 15.02 4.71 -10.63
N GLY A 24 15.58 4.53 -9.44
CA GLY A 24 16.83 3.80 -9.26
C GLY A 24 18.08 4.65 -9.57
N GLY A 25 19.27 4.03 -9.51
CA GLY A 25 20.52 4.68 -9.94
C GLY A 25 21.15 5.67 -8.97
N GLY A 26 20.77 5.68 -7.68
CA GLY A 26 21.44 6.52 -6.69
C GLY A 26 20.58 7.03 -5.56
N LEU A 27 21.17 7.95 -4.79
CA LEU A 27 20.51 8.62 -3.67
C LEU A 27 20.27 10.10 -4.02
N ASP A 28 19.22 10.66 -3.47
CA ASP A 28 18.88 12.09 -3.58
C ASP A 28 18.62 12.66 -2.19
N ILE A 29 18.98 13.94 -2.01
CA ILE A 29 18.69 14.65 -0.75
C ILE A 29 17.27 15.19 -0.84
N LYS A 30 16.38 14.64 -0.04
CA LYS A 30 15.00 15.14 0.08
C LYS A 30 14.84 15.96 1.35
N ARG A 31 14.28 17.15 1.17
CA ARG A 31 13.84 18.01 2.27
C ARG A 31 12.38 17.77 2.54
N ARG A 32 12.08 17.33 3.75
CA ARG A 32 10.69 17.06 4.16
C ARG A 32 10.39 17.68 5.51
N PHE A 33 9.17 18.15 5.65
CA PHE A 33 8.58 18.38 6.95
C PHE A 33 8.37 17.00 7.61
N ALA A 34 9.25 16.64 8.53
CA ALA A 34 9.29 15.29 9.07
C ALA A 34 8.91 15.21 10.55
N ARG A 35 9.04 16.30 11.28
CA ARG A 35 8.77 16.33 12.72
C ARG A 35 8.03 17.59 13.12
N PHE A 36 7.27 17.48 14.19
CA PHE A 36 6.73 18.65 14.87
C PHE A 36 7.70 19.12 15.95
N GLN A 37 7.88 20.43 16.04
CA GLN A 37 8.55 21.11 17.12
C GLN A 37 7.53 21.95 17.90
N ASN A 38 7.92 22.44 19.08
CA ASN A 38 7.05 23.24 19.94
C ASN A 38 5.71 22.53 20.23
N LEU A 39 5.79 21.23 20.50
CA LEU A 39 4.62 20.37 20.75
C LEU A 39 3.69 20.90 21.84
N PRO A 40 4.17 21.45 22.99
CA PRO A 40 3.28 21.95 24.04
C PRO A 40 2.32 23.04 23.55
N GLU A 41 2.81 24.02 22.80
CA GLU A 41 1.97 25.09 22.24
C GLU A 41 1.05 24.58 21.13
N LEU A 42 1.57 23.69 20.26
CA LEU A 42 0.77 23.06 19.22
C LEU A 42 -0.40 22.29 19.82
N MET A 43 -0.14 21.44 20.81
CA MET A 43 -1.16 20.64 21.50
C MET A 43 -2.14 21.53 22.27
N SER A 44 -1.65 22.56 22.97
CA SER A 44 -2.52 23.51 23.67
C SER A 44 -3.47 24.21 22.69
N SER A 45 -2.96 24.66 21.54
CA SER A 45 -3.78 25.27 20.49
C SER A 45 -4.78 24.28 19.89
N PHE A 46 -4.38 23.02 19.72
CA PHE A 46 -5.25 21.99 19.18
C PHE A 46 -6.38 21.62 20.14
N HIS A 47 -6.09 21.48 21.43
CA HIS A 47 -7.09 21.20 22.48
C HIS A 47 -8.15 22.31 22.64
N CYS A 48 -7.87 23.55 22.20
CA CYS A 48 -8.89 24.59 22.20
C CYS A 48 -10.05 24.33 21.24
N TYR A 49 -9.84 23.48 20.22
CA TYR A 49 -10.79 23.25 19.13
C TYR A 49 -11.16 21.76 18.93
N SER A 50 -10.54 20.87 19.69
CA SER A 50 -10.72 19.42 19.55
C SER A 50 -10.79 18.77 20.91
N ASP A 51 -11.66 17.78 21.01
CA ASP A 51 -11.67 16.79 22.07
C ASP A 51 -10.90 15.57 21.61
N ILE A 52 -9.94 15.08 22.40
CA ILE A 52 -9.05 13.98 22.04
C ILE A 52 -9.23 12.90 23.10
N MET A 53 -9.61 11.72 22.65
CA MET A 53 -9.63 10.51 23.45
C MET A 53 -8.68 9.50 22.80
N THR A 54 -7.69 9.06 23.57
CA THR A 54 -6.78 8.00 23.15
C THR A 54 -7.36 6.62 23.52
N ALA A 55 -6.78 5.54 23.01
CA ALA A 55 -7.16 4.20 23.39
C ALA A 55 -7.02 3.97 24.91
N ASP A 56 -6.00 4.58 25.53
CA ASP A 56 -5.75 4.51 26.98
C ASP A 56 -6.83 5.24 27.79
N ASP A 57 -7.39 6.33 27.23
CA ASP A 57 -8.48 7.09 27.88
C ASP A 57 -9.83 6.35 27.79
N LEU A 58 -9.97 5.43 26.83
CA LEU A 58 -11.24 4.74 26.55
C LEU A 58 -11.40 3.43 27.32
N ASP A 59 -10.38 2.95 28.02
CA ASP A 59 -10.36 1.68 28.77
C ASP A 59 -10.98 0.53 27.95
N LEU A 60 -10.55 0.42 26.70
CA LEU A 60 -11.04 -0.59 25.77
C LEU A 60 -10.39 -1.94 26.07
N ASP A 61 -11.23 -2.97 26.20
CA ASP A 61 -10.76 -4.36 26.26
C ASP A 61 -10.32 -4.80 24.86
N LEU A 62 -9.08 -4.46 24.50
CA LEU A 62 -8.49 -4.78 23.20
C LEU A 62 -7.78 -6.13 23.26
N PRO A 63 -7.95 -6.98 22.25
CA PRO A 63 -7.19 -8.22 22.17
C PRO A 63 -5.69 -7.94 22.01
N GLU A 64 -4.86 -8.86 22.47
CA GLU A 64 -3.44 -8.81 22.25
C GLU A 64 -3.14 -8.93 20.75
N LEU A 65 -2.32 -8.01 20.23
CA LEU A 65 -1.93 -7.96 18.83
C LEU A 65 -0.57 -8.61 18.63
N GLU A 66 -0.53 -9.68 17.84
CA GLU A 66 0.70 -10.25 17.31
C GLU A 66 0.81 -9.92 15.81
N SER A 67 1.88 -9.22 15.42
CA SER A 67 2.08 -8.78 14.02
C SER A 67 3.15 -9.62 13.34
N HIS A 68 2.77 -10.26 12.24
CA HIS A 68 3.68 -11.06 11.39
C HIS A 68 3.80 -10.46 9.99
N ALA A 69 5.03 -10.14 9.58
CA ALA A 69 5.32 -9.68 8.21
C ALA A 69 5.75 -10.85 7.34
N VAL A 70 4.99 -11.13 6.29
CA VAL A 70 5.32 -12.16 5.30
C VAL A 70 5.93 -11.49 4.08
N ALA A 71 7.23 -11.75 3.83
CA ALA A 71 7.94 -11.24 2.67
C ALA A 71 7.82 -12.26 1.51
N VAL A 72 7.29 -11.80 0.39
CA VAL A 72 7.18 -12.60 -0.83
C VAL A 72 8.18 -12.08 -1.85
N PRO A 73 9.12 -12.92 -2.35
CA PRO A 73 10.05 -12.53 -3.40
C PRO A 73 9.31 -12.09 -4.68
N ALA A 74 9.85 -11.11 -5.39
CA ALA A 74 9.31 -10.72 -6.67
C ALA A 74 9.53 -11.84 -7.70
N THR A 75 8.51 -12.08 -8.54
CA THR A 75 8.62 -13.05 -9.65
C THR A 75 9.38 -12.43 -10.83
N PRO A 76 9.87 -13.25 -11.79
CA PRO A 76 10.53 -12.73 -12.99
C PRO A 76 9.64 -11.76 -13.79
N GLU A 77 8.35 -12.01 -13.85
CA GLU A 77 7.38 -11.14 -14.53
C GLU A 77 7.28 -9.78 -13.83
N GLN A 78 7.20 -9.78 -12.50
CA GLN A 78 7.21 -8.53 -11.72
C GLN A 78 8.52 -7.76 -11.90
N LEU A 79 9.66 -8.44 -11.96
CA LEU A 79 10.96 -7.79 -12.18
C LEU A 79 11.03 -7.12 -13.55
N ALA A 80 10.53 -7.79 -14.60
CA ALA A 80 10.48 -7.21 -15.95
C ALA A 80 9.61 -5.93 -15.99
N GLU A 81 8.45 -5.95 -15.31
CA GLU A 81 7.60 -4.76 -15.21
C GLU A 81 8.27 -3.63 -14.41
N VAL A 82 9.00 -3.95 -13.36
CA VAL A 82 9.77 -2.96 -12.58
C VAL A 82 10.83 -2.30 -13.46
N GLU A 83 11.55 -3.07 -14.29
CA GLU A 83 12.51 -2.51 -15.25
C GLU A 83 11.84 -1.54 -16.22
N ALA A 84 10.68 -1.90 -16.77
CA ALA A 84 9.91 -1.00 -17.63
C ALA A 84 9.46 0.28 -16.91
N LEU A 85 9.07 0.19 -15.64
CA LEU A 85 8.73 1.36 -14.82
C LEU A 85 9.93 2.26 -14.55
N VAL A 86 11.13 1.68 -14.35
CA VAL A 86 12.38 2.44 -14.19
C VAL A 86 12.70 3.23 -15.45
N GLU A 87 12.62 2.60 -16.63
CA GLU A 87 12.82 3.30 -17.92
C GLU A 87 11.84 4.46 -18.13
N ARG A 88 10.56 4.27 -17.72
CA ARG A 88 9.57 5.33 -17.76
C ARG A 88 9.95 6.48 -16.82
N GLY A 89 10.43 6.17 -15.61
CA GLY A 89 10.91 7.15 -14.64
C GLY A 89 12.07 7.99 -15.20
N GLU A 90 13.02 7.37 -15.87
CA GLU A 90 14.13 8.07 -16.53
C GLU A 90 13.65 9.04 -17.62
N LYS A 91 12.65 8.63 -18.43
CA LYS A 91 12.05 9.49 -19.46
C LYS A 91 11.32 10.69 -18.86
N VAL A 92 10.62 10.51 -17.75
CA VAL A 92 9.97 11.61 -17.00
C VAL A 92 11.02 12.59 -16.47
N HIS A 93 12.12 12.10 -15.93
CA HIS A 93 13.24 12.95 -15.48
C HIS A 93 13.95 13.71 -16.62
N ALA A 94 14.01 13.10 -17.81
CA ALA A 94 14.54 13.74 -19.00
C ALA A 94 13.62 14.81 -19.60
N GLY A 95 12.40 15.00 -19.05
CA GLY A 95 11.49 16.06 -19.47
C GLY A 95 10.34 15.59 -20.36
N CYS A 96 9.82 14.40 -20.15
CA CYS A 96 8.58 13.95 -20.80
C CYS A 96 7.40 14.88 -20.44
N ASP A 97 6.46 15.02 -21.37
CA ASP A 97 5.22 15.77 -21.11
C ASP A 97 4.44 15.11 -19.94
N PRO A 98 4.17 15.84 -18.85
CA PRO A 98 3.45 15.31 -17.67
C PRO A 98 2.05 14.76 -17.97
N SER A 99 1.44 15.16 -19.10
CA SER A 99 0.14 14.61 -19.54
C SER A 99 0.29 13.20 -20.11
N MET A 100 1.42 12.88 -20.69
CA MET A 100 1.74 11.54 -21.22
C MET A 100 2.12 10.57 -20.11
N ASP A 101 3.10 10.95 -19.29
CA ASP A 101 3.55 10.15 -18.16
C ASP A 101 4.11 11.04 -17.03
N ASN A 102 4.03 10.57 -15.79
CA ASN A 102 4.54 11.29 -14.63
C ASN A 102 4.80 10.32 -13.45
N MET A 103 5.59 10.77 -12.46
CA MET A 103 5.97 9.94 -11.32
C MET A 103 4.79 9.43 -10.48
N LEU A 104 3.67 10.17 -10.43
CA LEU A 104 2.48 9.72 -9.70
C LEU A 104 1.85 8.50 -10.39
N LYS A 105 1.75 8.53 -11.72
CA LYS A 105 1.25 7.42 -12.53
C LYS A 105 2.16 6.20 -12.41
N ILE A 106 3.48 6.39 -12.56
CA ILE A 106 4.49 5.33 -12.42
C ILE A 106 4.42 4.69 -11.02
N THR A 107 4.31 5.50 -9.97
CA THR A 107 4.18 4.98 -8.60
C THR A 107 2.87 4.20 -8.39
N GLY A 108 1.78 4.67 -9.01
CA GLY A 108 0.49 3.96 -9.03
C GLY A 108 0.60 2.60 -9.72
N ASP A 109 1.25 2.57 -10.88
CA ASP A 109 1.49 1.34 -11.63
C ASP A 109 2.42 0.39 -10.86
N GLY A 110 3.46 0.89 -10.21
CA GLY A 110 4.33 0.09 -9.34
C GLY A 110 3.60 -0.60 -8.20
N ARG A 111 2.59 0.04 -7.61
CA ARG A 111 1.74 -0.62 -6.59
C ARG A 111 0.91 -1.76 -7.18
N LYS A 112 0.41 -1.59 -8.41
CA LYS A 112 -0.32 -2.65 -9.13
C LYS A 112 0.60 -3.83 -9.42
N VAL A 113 1.80 -3.58 -10.00
CA VAL A 113 2.81 -4.62 -10.27
C VAL A 113 3.20 -5.38 -9.00
N ALA A 114 3.39 -4.66 -7.89
CA ALA A 114 3.74 -5.29 -6.62
C ALA A 114 2.64 -6.22 -6.07
N LEU A 115 1.41 -6.08 -6.52
CA LEU A 115 0.28 -6.95 -6.16
C LEU A 115 0.08 -8.02 -7.22
N ASP A 116 -0.22 -7.62 -8.46
CA ASP A 116 -0.34 -8.49 -9.63
C ASP A 116 -0.20 -7.65 -10.92
N PRO A 117 0.75 -7.96 -11.83
CA PRO A 117 0.93 -7.26 -13.10
C PRO A 117 -0.32 -7.19 -13.97
N LYS A 118 -1.22 -8.18 -13.89
CA LYS A 118 -2.50 -8.17 -14.60
C LYS A 118 -3.30 -6.88 -14.38
N LEU A 119 -3.14 -6.24 -13.22
CA LEU A 119 -3.79 -4.97 -12.91
C LEU A 119 -3.39 -3.81 -13.83
N LEU A 120 -2.26 -3.90 -14.53
CA LEU A 120 -1.85 -2.92 -15.53
C LEU A 120 -2.59 -3.11 -16.86
N TYR A 121 -2.89 -4.36 -17.21
CA TYR A 121 -3.32 -4.79 -18.54
C TYR A 121 -4.81 -5.13 -18.64
N LEU A 122 -5.61 -4.78 -17.63
CA LEU A 122 -7.04 -5.13 -17.58
C LEU A 122 -7.86 -4.65 -18.79
N GLU A 123 -7.42 -3.58 -19.48
CA GLU A 123 -8.09 -3.02 -20.66
C GLU A 123 -7.45 -3.53 -21.95
N ASP A 124 -6.14 -3.73 -21.95
CA ASP A 124 -5.36 -4.09 -23.14
C ASP A 124 -5.32 -5.61 -23.35
N ASP A 125 -5.25 -6.39 -22.26
CA ASP A 125 -5.23 -7.86 -22.28
C ASP A 125 -6.07 -8.41 -21.10
N PRO A 126 -7.40 -8.42 -21.24
CA PRO A 126 -8.29 -8.91 -20.18
C PRO A 126 -8.14 -10.42 -19.92
N ASP A 127 -7.64 -11.17 -20.89
CA ASP A 127 -7.44 -12.61 -20.82
C ASP A 127 -6.08 -13.00 -20.22
N MET A 128 -5.21 -12.03 -19.92
CA MET A 128 -3.95 -12.28 -19.22
C MET A 128 -4.20 -13.07 -17.93
N GLU A 129 -3.43 -14.15 -17.74
CA GLU A 129 -3.54 -14.93 -16.50
C GLU A 129 -3.02 -14.16 -15.29
N PRO A 130 -3.67 -14.31 -14.11
CA PRO A 130 -3.15 -13.76 -12.87
C PRO A 130 -1.77 -14.35 -12.52
N LEU A 131 -0.96 -13.52 -11.85
CA LEU A 131 0.38 -13.93 -11.43
C LEU A 131 0.34 -15.20 -10.56
N SER A 132 1.27 -16.12 -10.85
CA SER A 132 1.52 -17.30 -10.03
C SER A 132 2.76 -17.11 -9.15
N GLY A 133 2.72 -17.58 -7.90
CA GLY A 133 3.82 -17.46 -6.95
C GLY A 133 3.98 -16.08 -6.33
N GLY A 134 3.01 -15.19 -6.55
CA GLY A 134 3.01 -13.83 -6.02
C GLY A 134 2.34 -13.69 -4.66
N LYS A 135 2.11 -12.43 -4.25
CA LYS A 135 1.49 -12.07 -2.96
C LYS A 135 0.09 -12.63 -2.78
N VAL A 136 -0.68 -12.75 -3.87
CA VAL A 136 -2.06 -13.25 -3.83
C VAL A 136 -2.05 -14.74 -3.47
N ASP A 137 -1.15 -15.53 -4.06
CA ASP A 137 -0.98 -16.96 -3.73
C ASP A 137 -0.57 -17.15 -2.28
N GLU A 138 0.38 -16.34 -1.80
CA GLU A 138 0.81 -16.38 -0.41
C GLU A 138 -0.30 -16.00 0.57
N CYS A 139 -1.10 -15.00 0.20
CA CYS A 139 -2.27 -14.59 0.98
C CYS A 139 -3.28 -15.73 1.09
N VAL A 140 -3.63 -16.38 -0.03
CA VAL A 140 -4.56 -17.53 -0.05
C VAL A 140 -4.01 -18.67 0.80
N ARG A 141 -2.73 -19.01 0.66
CA ARG A 141 -2.07 -20.06 1.47
C ARG A 141 -2.15 -19.75 2.96
N ASN A 142 -1.86 -18.51 3.33
CA ASN A 142 -1.90 -18.08 4.72
C ASN A 142 -3.32 -18.12 5.30
N ILE A 143 -4.33 -17.75 4.51
CA ILE A 143 -5.75 -17.85 4.92
C ILE A 143 -6.12 -19.32 5.18
N LEU A 144 -5.73 -20.23 4.30
CA LEU A 144 -6.02 -21.67 4.45
C LEU A 144 -5.31 -22.25 5.66
N ASP A 145 -4.05 -21.90 5.87
CA ASP A 145 -3.23 -22.32 7.02
C ASP A 145 -3.84 -21.86 8.36
N ILE A 146 -4.29 -20.60 8.42
CA ILE A 146 -4.95 -20.05 9.62
C ILE A 146 -6.28 -20.76 9.84
N ARG A 147 -7.08 -20.97 8.78
CA ARG A 147 -8.34 -21.69 8.85
C ARG A 147 -8.15 -23.07 9.45
N ASP A 148 -7.18 -23.86 8.93
CA ASP A 148 -6.93 -25.20 9.39
C ASP A 148 -6.48 -25.23 10.86
N ARG A 149 -5.65 -24.28 11.27
CA ARG A 149 -5.20 -24.16 12.66
C ARG A 149 -6.32 -23.73 13.64
N THR A 150 -7.30 -22.95 13.16
CA THR A 150 -8.37 -22.39 13.99
C THR A 150 -9.72 -23.06 13.78
N GLU A 151 -9.78 -24.21 13.10
CA GLU A 151 -11.02 -24.94 12.76
C GLU A 151 -11.88 -25.21 14.00
N GLY A 152 -11.24 -25.60 15.12
CA GLY A 152 -11.93 -25.86 16.39
C GLY A 152 -12.48 -24.62 17.10
N GLU A 153 -11.94 -23.44 16.81
CA GLU A 153 -12.26 -22.17 17.49
C GLU A 153 -13.24 -21.31 16.70
N ARG A 154 -13.55 -21.69 15.45
CA ARG A 154 -14.38 -20.90 14.51
C ARG A 154 -13.90 -19.46 14.37
N GLY A 155 -12.58 -19.25 14.27
CA GLY A 155 -11.97 -17.95 14.11
C GLY A 155 -12.42 -17.25 12.83
N ALA A 156 -12.71 -15.95 12.91
CA ALA A 156 -12.99 -15.13 11.74
C ALA A 156 -11.69 -14.51 11.20
N GLN A 157 -11.56 -14.44 9.88
CA GLN A 157 -10.45 -13.79 9.19
C GLN A 157 -10.96 -12.60 8.38
N LEU A 158 -10.26 -11.46 8.48
CA LEU A 158 -10.52 -10.28 7.67
C LEU A 158 -9.34 -10.05 6.72
N VAL A 159 -9.64 -9.91 5.44
CA VAL A 159 -8.63 -9.66 4.40
C VAL A 159 -8.85 -8.27 3.83
N PHE A 160 -7.83 -7.40 3.95
CA PHE A 160 -7.86 -6.04 3.43
C PHE A 160 -7.01 -5.95 2.17
N VAL A 161 -7.58 -5.35 1.13
CA VAL A 161 -6.91 -5.11 -0.15
C VAL A 161 -7.11 -3.64 -0.52
N ASP A 162 -6.04 -2.87 -0.48
CA ASP A 162 -6.08 -1.41 -0.71
C ASP A 162 -6.27 -1.03 -2.19
N SER A 163 -6.00 -1.96 -3.10
CA SER A 163 -6.09 -1.75 -4.55
C SER A 163 -7.05 -2.74 -5.18
N SER A 164 -7.49 -2.46 -6.41
CA SER A 164 -8.35 -3.39 -7.16
C SER A 164 -9.76 -3.55 -6.55
N THR A 165 -10.45 -2.42 -6.40
CA THR A 165 -11.87 -2.43 -5.95
C THR A 165 -12.73 -3.22 -6.92
N PRO A 166 -13.62 -4.11 -6.44
CA PRO A 166 -14.55 -4.86 -7.27
C PRO A 166 -15.39 -3.94 -8.16
N ALA A 167 -15.44 -4.25 -9.45
CA ALA A 167 -16.27 -3.58 -10.43
C ALA A 167 -16.93 -4.61 -11.33
N SER A 168 -18.18 -4.38 -11.68
CA SER A 168 -18.95 -5.32 -12.51
C SER A 168 -18.27 -5.59 -13.85
N GLY A 169 -18.04 -6.86 -14.17
CA GLY A 169 -17.47 -7.31 -15.43
C GLY A 169 -15.97 -7.11 -15.58
N ARG A 170 -15.26 -6.75 -14.52
CA ARG A 170 -13.81 -6.56 -14.53
C ARG A 170 -13.13 -7.45 -13.51
N TRP A 171 -12.06 -8.12 -13.90
CA TRP A 171 -11.24 -8.90 -12.98
C TRP A 171 -10.68 -8.01 -11.85
N ASN A 172 -10.65 -8.52 -10.64
CA ASN A 172 -10.11 -7.86 -9.48
C ASN A 172 -9.55 -8.88 -8.48
N ILE A 173 -8.66 -8.42 -7.62
CA ILE A 173 -7.98 -9.28 -6.63
C ILE A 173 -8.94 -9.91 -5.64
N GLN A 174 -9.98 -9.21 -5.20
CA GLN A 174 -10.91 -9.73 -4.19
C GLN A 174 -11.70 -10.93 -4.72
N ASP A 175 -12.21 -10.81 -5.95
CA ASP A 175 -12.92 -11.91 -6.61
C ASP A 175 -11.97 -13.07 -6.93
N ASP A 176 -10.71 -12.79 -7.30
CA ASP A 176 -9.71 -13.83 -7.55
C ASP A 176 -9.35 -14.60 -6.27
N VAL A 177 -9.11 -13.92 -5.15
CA VAL A 177 -8.91 -14.55 -3.84
C VAL A 177 -10.12 -15.40 -3.46
N ARG A 178 -11.34 -14.88 -3.61
CA ARG A 178 -12.59 -15.63 -3.36
C ARG A 178 -12.66 -16.90 -4.20
N ARG A 179 -12.44 -16.79 -5.51
CA ARG A 179 -12.42 -17.94 -6.43
C ARG A 179 -11.44 -19.00 -5.98
N ARG A 180 -10.18 -18.62 -5.69
CA ARG A 180 -9.12 -19.56 -5.25
C ARG A 180 -9.45 -20.23 -3.92
N LEU A 181 -10.08 -19.53 -2.99
CA LEU A 181 -10.53 -20.11 -1.73
C LEU A 181 -11.64 -21.13 -1.93
N ILE A 182 -12.60 -20.86 -2.81
CA ILE A 182 -13.68 -21.81 -3.17
C ILE A 182 -13.09 -23.05 -3.85
N GLU A 183 -12.16 -22.88 -4.80
CA GLU A 183 -11.44 -23.98 -5.46
C GLU A 183 -10.66 -24.85 -4.47
N ALA A 184 -10.14 -24.24 -3.38
CA ALA A 184 -9.49 -24.93 -2.28
C ALA A 184 -10.44 -25.56 -1.26
N GLY A 185 -11.76 -25.54 -1.51
CA GLY A 185 -12.77 -26.17 -0.67
C GLY A 185 -13.31 -25.34 0.48
N VAL A 186 -13.10 -24.03 0.46
CA VAL A 186 -13.79 -23.12 1.39
C VAL A 186 -15.24 -22.97 0.93
N PRO A 187 -16.24 -23.28 1.77
CA PRO A 187 -17.63 -23.17 1.36
C PRO A 187 -18.02 -21.72 1.10
N GLU A 188 -18.74 -21.50 0.03
CA GLU A 188 -19.35 -20.20 -0.26
C GLU A 188 -20.55 -20.00 0.68
N SER A 189 -20.56 -18.92 1.45
CA SER A 189 -21.62 -18.57 2.41
C SER A 189 -22.73 -17.75 1.77
#